data_81959ba3c06793ef8835561d99b38aba
#
_entry.id   81959ba3c06793ef8835561d99b38aba
#
_cell.length_a   1.000
_cell.length_b   1.000
_cell.length_c   1.000
_cell.angle_alpha   90.00
_cell.angle_beta   90.00
_cell.angle_gamma   90.00
#
_symmetry.space_group_name_H-M   'P 1'
#
loop_
_entity.id
_entity.type
_entity.pdbx_description
1 polymer ?
#
loop_
_entity_poly.entity_id
_entity_poly.type
_entity_poly.pdbx_seq_one_letter_code
_entity_poly.pdbx_strand_id
1 'polypeptide(L)'
;SISANLGLAGLLTDQTLTLATEYGLNFVAALITVIIGIWASRRLSGLLRNWLTGSSRIDQTLTPILAALIRYAILTLTVVVTLGNFGVETTSIIAVLGAAGLAIGLALQGTLSNVAAGLMILFLRPFKIGDWVEAAGVSGSVREIGLFTTTIDTFDNVYTSVPNSAIWTSTIINHARYGTRRMDLDIGISYDADLDEAEAALMELAADARVLTDPEPRFLVVSYGDSAINVRLRAYAEYDDFFDLYWDLNRSLKGVLDARGIDIPFPQRVVRHVGGGPSLAE
;
A
#
# COMPACT_ATOMS: atom_id res chain seq x y z
N SER A 1 -69.15 -36.82 -40.72
CA SER A 1 -67.73 -37.05 -41.13
C SER A 1 -67.08 -35.79 -41.74
N ILE A 2 -67.76 -34.86 -42.42
CA ILE A 2 -67.24 -33.65 -43.00
C ILE A 2 -66.97 -32.58 -41.97
N SER A 3 -67.75 -32.41 -40.92
CA SER A 3 -67.62 -31.47 -39.83
C SER A 3 -66.37 -31.72 -38.93
N ALA A 4 -66.06 -33.04 -38.76
CA ALA A 4 -64.88 -33.41 -37.98
C ALA A 4 -63.55 -33.10 -38.75
N ASN A 5 -63.52 -33.20 -40.06
CA ASN A 5 -62.36 -32.86 -40.89
C ASN A 5 -62.18 -31.37 -41.01
N LEU A 6 -63.22 -30.56 -41.01
CA LEU A 6 -63.10 -29.10 -40.97
C LEU A 6 -62.59 -28.56 -39.62
N GLY A 7 -62.97 -29.20 -38.51
CA GLY A 7 -62.40 -28.84 -37.19
C GLY A 7 -60.93 -29.20 -37.01
N LEU A 8 -60.53 -30.36 -37.53
CA LEU A 8 -59.15 -30.80 -37.51
C LEU A 8 -58.25 -29.93 -38.41
N ALA A 9 -58.77 -29.55 -39.59
CA ALA A 9 -58.01 -28.61 -40.48
C ALA A 9 -57.87 -27.23 -39.89
N GLY A 10 -58.88 -26.72 -39.17
CA GLY A 10 -58.78 -25.43 -38.43
C GLY A 10 -57.79 -25.48 -37.29
N LEU A 11 -57.80 -26.56 -36.50
CA LEU A 11 -56.85 -26.75 -35.40
C LEU A 11 -55.41 -26.91 -35.91
N LEU A 12 -55.18 -27.58 -37.04
CA LEU A 12 -53.86 -27.73 -37.67
C LEU A 12 -53.34 -26.41 -38.24
N THR A 13 -54.21 -25.56 -38.82
CA THR A 13 -53.82 -24.23 -39.32
C THR A 13 -53.52 -23.27 -38.19
N ASP A 14 -54.28 -23.28 -37.07
CA ASP A 14 -53.96 -22.44 -35.90
C ASP A 14 -52.67 -22.86 -35.22
N GLN A 15 -52.39 -24.15 -35.07
CA GLN A 15 -51.15 -24.66 -34.54
C GLN A 15 -49.95 -24.32 -35.45
N THR A 16 -50.10 -24.45 -36.76
CA THR A 16 -49.01 -24.07 -37.68
C THR A 16 -48.75 -22.58 -37.73
N LEU A 17 -49.78 -21.74 -37.62
CA LEU A 17 -49.65 -20.30 -37.53
C LEU A 17 -49.00 -19.85 -36.20
N THR A 18 -49.35 -20.43 -35.07
CA THR A 18 -48.69 -20.13 -33.78
C THR A 18 -47.23 -20.55 -33.77
N LEU A 19 -46.93 -21.75 -34.25
CA LEU A 19 -45.53 -22.19 -34.38
C LEU A 19 -44.72 -21.30 -35.33
N ALA A 20 -45.28 -20.93 -36.49
CA ALA A 20 -44.62 -20.06 -37.44
C ALA A 20 -44.36 -18.63 -36.85
N THR A 21 -45.29 -18.09 -36.05
CA THR A 21 -45.10 -16.79 -35.38
C THR A 21 -44.08 -16.87 -34.24
N GLU A 22 -44.11 -17.93 -33.42
CA GLU A 22 -43.09 -18.10 -32.34
C GLU A 22 -41.69 -18.31 -32.91
N TYR A 23 -41.50 -19.20 -33.88
CA TYR A 23 -40.19 -19.40 -34.50
C TYR A 23 -39.72 -18.18 -35.27
N GLY A 24 -40.65 -17.46 -35.95
CA GLY A 24 -40.35 -16.20 -36.63
C GLY A 24 -39.86 -15.09 -35.68
N LEU A 25 -40.57 -14.92 -34.56
CA LEU A 25 -40.16 -13.93 -33.53
C LEU A 25 -38.83 -14.30 -32.88
N ASN A 26 -38.62 -15.57 -32.55
CA ASN A 26 -37.36 -16.05 -31.97
C ASN A 26 -36.19 -15.87 -32.94
N PHE A 27 -36.37 -16.11 -34.23
CA PHE A 27 -35.39 -15.89 -35.26
C PHE A 27 -35.02 -14.38 -35.37
N VAL A 28 -36.03 -13.51 -35.39
CA VAL A 28 -35.79 -12.05 -35.42
C VAL A 28 -35.08 -11.59 -34.15
N ALA A 29 -35.47 -12.08 -32.97
CA ALA A 29 -34.80 -11.80 -31.70
C ALA A 29 -33.35 -12.27 -31.70
N ALA A 30 -33.07 -13.48 -32.20
CA ALA A 30 -31.72 -14.00 -32.34
C ALA A 30 -30.86 -13.14 -33.28
N LEU A 31 -31.43 -12.75 -34.45
CA LEU A 31 -30.74 -11.87 -35.40
C LEU A 31 -30.37 -10.52 -34.80
N ILE A 32 -31.32 -9.89 -34.10
CA ILE A 32 -31.10 -8.63 -33.37
C ILE A 32 -30.02 -8.80 -32.31
N THR A 33 -30.07 -9.87 -31.53
CA THR A 33 -29.07 -10.18 -30.49
C THR A 33 -27.67 -10.32 -31.07
N VAL A 34 -27.51 -11.02 -32.19
CA VAL A 34 -26.23 -11.19 -32.89
C VAL A 34 -25.71 -9.82 -33.41
N ILE A 35 -26.58 -9.03 -34.04
CA ILE A 35 -26.20 -7.70 -34.56
C ILE A 35 -25.74 -6.79 -33.42
N ILE A 36 -26.51 -6.72 -32.36
CA ILE A 36 -26.18 -5.91 -31.17
C ILE A 36 -24.88 -6.41 -30.53
N GLY A 37 -24.72 -7.74 -30.37
CA GLY A 37 -23.53 -8.34 -29.77
C GLY A 37 -22.26 -8.06 -30.56
N ILE A 38 -22.32 -8.20 -31.90
CA ILE A 38 -21.17 -7.87 -32.76
C ILE A 38 -20.89 -6.38 -32.73
N TRP A 39 -21.92 -5.52 -32.78
CA TRP A 39 -21.74 -4.07 -32.68
C TRP A 39 -21.13 -3.68 -31.31
N ALA A 40 -21.67 -4.17 -30.21
CA ALA A 40 -21.17 -3.92 -28.86
C ALA A 40 -19.74 -4.39 -28.70
N SER A 41 -19.42 -5.63 -29.16
CA SER A 41 -18.08 -6.18 -29.08
C SER A 41 -17.04 -5.32 -29.82
N ARG A 42 -17.38 -4.82 -31.01
CA ARG A 42 -16.51 -3.93 -31.79
C ARG A 42 -16.37 -2.55 -31.15
N ARG A 43 -17.49 -2.00 -30.65
CA ARG A 43 -17.48 -0.66 -29.99
C ARG A 43 -16.70 -0.66 -28.69
N LEU A 44 -16.97 -1.62 -27.79
CA LEU A 44 -16.28 -1.67 -26.51
C LEU A 44 -14.80 -1.99 -26.65
N SER A 45 -14.43 -2.97 -27.49
CA SER A 45 -13.03 -3.27 -27.76
C SER A 45 -12.29 -2.10 -28.44
N GLY A 46 -12.97 -1.35 -29.33
CA GLY A 46 -12.42 -0.15 -29.97
C GLY A 46 -12.24 1.01 -28.98
N LEU A 47 -13.21 1.27 -28.12
CA LEU A 47 -13.11 2.29 -27.07
C LEU A 47 -11.96 2.00 -26.12
N LEU A 48 -11.83 0.74 -25.67
CA LEU A 48 -10.73 0.31 -24.81
C LEU A 48 -9.40 0.50 -25.51
N ARG A 49 -9.30 0.08 -26.76
CA ARG A 49 -8.07 0.24 -27.55
C ARG A 49 -7.66 1.72 -27.66
N ASN A 50 -8.59 2.61 -27.99
CA ASN A 50 -8.31 4.04 -28.10
C ASN A 50 -7.91 4.68 -26.76
N TRP A 51 -8.54 4.24 -25.67
CA TRP A 51 -8.19 4.71 -24.33
C TRP A 51 -6.80 4.24 -23.90
N LEU A 52 -6.45 2.98 -24.15
CA LEU A 52 -5.13 2.42 -23.82
C LEU A 52 -4.01 3.00 -24.68
N THR A 53 -4.24 3.23 -25.99
CA THR A 53 -3.23 3.82 -26.88
C THR A 53 -2.95 5.30 -26.60
N GLY A 54 -3.87 6.00 -25.93
CA GLY A 54 -3.66 7.38 -25.46
C GLY A 54 -2.78 7.48 -24.20
N SER A 55 -2.47 6.36 -23.54
CA SER A 55 -1.65 6.31 -22.33
C SER A 55 -0.23 5.86 -22.66
N SER A 56 0.74 6.76 -22.47
CA SER A 56 2.18 6.45 -22.70
C SER A 56 2.78 5.41 -21.74
N ARG A 57 2.00 4.98 -20.73
CA ARG A 57 2.46 4.05 -19.67
C ARG A 57 2.13 2.58 -19.94
N ILE A 58 1.32 2.27 -20.95
CA ILE A 58 0.90 0.90 -21.26
C ILE A 58 1.65 0.44 -22.50
N ASP A 59 2.33 -0.70 -22.36
CA ASP A 59 3.02 -1.34 -23.50
C ASP A 59 2.01 -1.63 -24.60
N GLN A 60 2.37 -1.24 -25.82
CA GLN A 60 1.54 -1.43 -27.01
C GLN A 60 1.19 -2.90 -27.28
N THR A 61 1.97 -3.84 -26.73
CA THR A 61 1.74 -5.29 -26.85
C THR A 61 0.53 -5.76 -26.03
N LEU A 62 0.18 -5.09 -24.93
CA LEU A 62 -0.95 -5.46 -24.06
C LEU A 62 -2.29 -5.01 -24.62
N THR A 63 -2.32 -3.90 -25.36
CA THR A 63 -3.54 -3.31 -25.90
C THR A 63 -4.37 -4.28 -26.76
N PRO A 64 -3.77 -5.00 -27.77
CA PRO A 64 -4.53 -5.94 -28.58
C PRO A 64 -5.04 -7.15 -27.79
N ILE A 65 -4.29 -7.60 -26.78
CA ILE A 65 -4.66 -8.75 -25.92
C ILE A 65 -5.90 -8.40 -25.09
N LEU A 66 -5.90 -7.25 -24.41
CA LEU A 66 -7.03 -6.80 -23.60
C LEU A 66 -8.27 -6.51 -24.44
N ALA A 67 -8.09 -5.89 -25.61
CA ALA A 67 -9.19 -5.65 -26.54
C ALA A 67 -9.79 -6.96 -27.09
N ALA A 68 -8.96 -7.97 -27.38
CA ALA A 68 -9.39 -9.28 -27.81
C ALA A 68 -10.15 -10.02 -26.70
N LEU A 69 -9.67 -9.98 -25.46
CA LEU A 69 -10.32 -10.59 -24.30
C LEU A 69 -11.76 -10.08 -24.13
N ILE A 70 -11.96 -8.75 -24.12
CA ILE A 70 -13.28 -8.14 -24.02
C ILE A 70 -14.16 -8.53 -25.22
N ARG A 71 -13.60 -8.48 -26.41
CA ARG A 71 -14.34 -8.86 -27.62
C ARG A 71 -14.86 -10.29 -27.54
N TYR A 72 -14.00 -11.26 -27.21
CA TYR A 72 -14.40 -12.65 -27.12
C TYR A 72 -15.33 -12.92 -25.97
N ALA A 73 -15.19 -12.26 -24.82
CA ALA A 73 -16.14 -12.36 -23.71
C ALA A 73 -17.57 -11.93 -24.13
N ILE A 74 -17.69 -10.79 -24.83
CA ILE A 74 -18.98 -10.30 -25.34
C ILE A 74 -19.56 -11.25 -26.39
N LEU A 75 -18.73 -11.75 -27.33
CA LEU A 75 -19.18 -12.70 -28.35
C LEU A 75 -19.64 -14.02 -27.74
N THR A 76 -18.96 -14.55 -26.73
CA THR A 76 -19.38 -15.75 -26.01
C THR A 76 -20.74 -15.56 -25.36
N LEU A 77 -20.97 -14.44 -24.67
CA LEU A 77 -22.28 -14.11 -24.09
C LEU A 77 -23.35 -13.98 -25.18
N THR A 78 -23.00 -13.32 -26.29
CA THR A 78 -23.92 -13.18 -27.44
C THR A 78 -24.35 -14.55 -27.99
N VAL A 79 -23.42 -15.48 -28.14
CA VAL A 79 -23.71 -16.83 -28.60
C VAL A 79 -24.66 -17.55 -27.63
N VAL A 80 -24.38 -17.47 -26.32
CA VAL A 80 -25.23 -18.12 -25.29
C VAL A 80 -26.66 -17.59 -25.32
N VAL A 81 -26.82 -16.26 -25.39
CA VAL A 81 -28.15 -15.62 -25.45
C VAL A 81 -28.87 -16.00 -26.75
N THR A 82 -28.15 -16.04 -27.88
CA THR A 82 -28.70 -16.43 -29.18
C THR A 82 -29.19 -17.87 -29.18
N LEU A 83 -28.42 -18.81 -28.58
CA LEU A 83 -28.85 -20.20 -28.42
C LEU A 83 -30.14 -20.33 -27.58
N GLY A 84 -30.24 -19.50 -26.51
CA GLY A 84 -31.47 -19.44 -25.69
C GLY A 84 -32.69 -18.98 -26.49
N ASN A 85 -32.55 -18.00 -27.41
CA ASN A 85 -33.63 -17.56 -28.30
C ASN A 85 -34.11 -18.66 -29.25
N PHE A 86 -33.25 -19.61 -29.59
CA PHE A 86 -33.61 -20.79 -30.38
C PHE A 86 -34.16 -21.95 -29.54
N GLY A 87 -34.39 -21.75 -28.21
CA GLY A 87 -34.92 -22.78 -27.32
C GLY A 87 -33.90 -23.82 -26.87
N VAL A 88 -32.61 -23.61 -27.14
CA VAL A 88 -31.53 -24.46 -26.63
C VAL A 88 -31.37 -24.22 -25.14
N GLU A 89 -31.37 -25.29 -24.34
CA GLU A 89 -31.10 -25.18 -22.92
C GLU A 89 -29.67 -24.74 -22.64
N THR A 90 -29.50 -23.48 -22.20
CA THR A 90 -28.19 -22.83 -21.98
C THR A 90 -27.71 -22.94 -20.55
N THR A 91 -28.49 -23.50 -19.65
CA THR A 91 -28.20 -23.62 -18.20
C THR A 91 -26.83 -24.27 -17.94
N SER A 92 -26.53 -25.37 -18.62
CA SER A 92 -25.23 -26.06 -18.48
C SER A 92 -24.07 -25.22 -18.98
N ILE A 93 -24.28 -24.49 -20.09
CA ILE A 93 -23.22 -23.59 -20.65
C ILE A 93 -22.96 -22.47 -19.70
N ILE A 94 -24.01 -21.84 -19.15
CA ILE A 94 -23.88 -20.75 -18.15
C ILE A 94 -23.18 -21.27 -16.89
N ALA A 95 -23.50 -22.47 -16.43
CA ALA A 95 -22.85 -23.10 -15.28
C ALA A 95 -21.33 -23.27 -15.51
N VAL A 96 -20.93 -23.76 -16.69
CA VAL A 96 -19.52 -23.94 -17.06
C VAL A 96 -18.81 -22.59 -17.17
N LEU A 97 -19.44 -21.60 -17.81
CA LEU A 97 -18.88 -20.24 -17.91
C LEU A 97 -18.75 -19.58 -16.54
N GLY A 98 -19.71 -19.78 -15.65
CA GLY A 98 -19.67 -19.32 -14.27
C GLY A 98 -18.51 -19.93 -13.47
N ALA A 99 -18.35 -21.25 -13.60
CA ALA A 99 -17.24 -21.97 -12.97
C ALA A 99 -15.87 -21.49 -13.51
N ALA A 100 -15.77 -21.32 -14.84
CA ALA A 100 -14.56 -20.77 -15.46
C ALA A 100 -14.27 -19.32 -15.01
N GLY A 101 -15.32 -18.49 -14.92
CA GLY A 101 -15.21 -17.11 -14.43
C GLY A 101 -14.75 -17.06 -12.96
N LEU A 102 -15.28 -17.96 -12.12
CA LEU A 102 -14.83 -18.07 -10.72
C LEU A 102 -13.35 -18.49 -10.64
N ALA A 103 -12.94 -19.48 -11.43
CA ALA A 103 -11.54 -19.93 -11.47
C ALA A 103 -10.59 -18.80 -11.89
N ILE A 104 -10.96 -18.02 -12.92
CA ILE A 104 -10.18 -16.84 -13.36
C ILE A 104 -10.16 -15.77 -12.25
N GLY A 105 -11.31 -15.50 -11.61
CA GLY A 105 -11.40 -14.56 -10.50
C GLY A 105 -10.47 -14.92 -9.34
N LEU A 106 -10.44 -16.20 -8.95
CA LEU A 106 -9.52 -16.70 -7.92
C LEU A 106 -8.06 -16.60 -8.34
N ALA A 107 -7.74 -16.89 -9.61
CA ALA A 107 -6.38 -16.75 -10.13
C ALA A 107 -5.90 -15.29 -10.14
N LEU A 108 -6.80 -14.33 -10.36
CA LEU A 108 -6.50 -12.89 -10.40
C LEU A 108 -6.69 -12.17 -9.05
N GLN A 109 -7.09 -12.89 -8.00
CA GLN A 109 -7.44 -12.31 -6.69
C GLN A 109 -6.32 -11.42 -6.14
N GLY A 110 -5.06 -11.87 -6.18
CA GLY A 110 -3.91 -11.11 -5.69
C GLY A 110 -3.68 -9.81 -6.47
N THR A 111 -3.82 -9.86 -7.79
CA THR A 111 -3.68 -8.69 -8.65
C THR A 111 -4.78 -7.66 -8.36
N LEU A 112 -6.03 -8.12 -8.24
CA LEU A 112 -7.18 -7.26 -7.95
C LEU A 112 -7.09 -6.65 -6.56
N SER A 113 -6.57 -7.39 -5.57
CA SER A 113 -6.29 -6.90 -4.23
C SER A 113 -5.28 -5.75 -4.25
N ASN A 114 -4.21 -5.86 -5.06
CA ASN A 114 -3.22 -4.79 -5.20
C ASN A 114 -3.83 -3.53 -5.83
N VAL A 115 -4.66 -3.68 -6.84
CA VAL A 115 -5.37 -2.54 -7.47
C VAL A 115 -6.29 -1.85 -6.47
N ALA A 116 -7.10 -2.62 -5.74
CA ALA A 116 -7.99 -2.07 -4.72
C ALA A 116 -7.21 -1.33 -3.62
N ALA A 117 -6.13 -1.93 -3.12
CA ALA A 117 -5.26 -1.31 -2.13
C ALA A 117 -4.60 -0.03 -2.67
N GLY A 118 -4.10 -0.03 -3.92
CA GLY A 118 -3.53 1.15 -4.55
C GLY A 118 -4.53 2.31 -4.65
N LEU A 119 -5.77 2.02 -5.05
CA LEU A 119 -6.85 3.01 -5.07
C LEU A 119 -7.17 3.55 -3.66
N MET A 120 -7.19 2.67 -2.64
CA MET A 120 -7.41 3.09 -1.25
C MET A 120 -6.28 3.96 -0.72
N ILE A 121 -5.02 3.65 -1.04
CA ILE A 121 -3.86 4.48 -0.69
C ILE A 121 -3.98 5.87 -1.33
N LEU A 122 -4.32 5.94 -2.62
CA LEU A 122 -4.48 7.21 -3.34
C LEU A 122 -5.67 8.03 -2.85
N PHE A 123 -6.77 7.38 -2.43
CA PHE A 123 -7.98 8.05 -1.96
C PHE A 123 -7.87 8.53 -0.52
N LEU A 124 -7.47 7.64 0.40
CA LEU A 124 -7.37 7.95 1.84
C LEU A 124 -6.06 8.66 2.22
N ARG A 125 -5.04 8.53 1.38
CA ARG A 125 -3.73 9.19 1.52
C ARG A 125 -3.12 9.03 2.92
N PRO A 126 -2.88 7.80 3.40
CA PRO A 126 -2.16 7.60 4.65
C PRO A 126 -0.74 8.19 4.56
N PHE A 127 -0.18 8.26 3.37
CA PHE A 127 1.06 8.94 3.02
C PHE A 127 1.00 9.53 1.62
N LYS A 128 1.96 10.38 1.27
CA LYS A 128 2.13 11.03 -0.03
C LYS A 128 3.49 10.69 -0.61
N ILE A 129 3.68 10.99 -1.89
CA ILE A 129 4.99 10.96 -2.54
C ILE A 129 5.90 11.98 -1.83
N GLY A 130 7.10 11.54 -1.46
CA GLY A 130 8.06 12.30 -0.68
C GLY A 130 8.04 12.02 0.83
N ASP A 131 6.96 11.46 1.37
CA ASP A 131 6.91 11.09 2.78
C ASP A 131 7.86 9.93 3.08
N TRP A 132 8.54 9.99 4.23
CA TRP A 132 9.26 8.85 4.79
C TRP A 132 8.30 7.97 5.57
N VAL A 133 8.22 6.72 5.16
CA VAL A 133 7.29 5.74 5.74
C VAL A 133 7.97 4.43 6.09
N GLU A 134 7.39 3.74 7.06
CA GLU A 134 7.68 2.33 7.34
C GLU A 134 6.40 1.53 7.10
N ALA A 135 6.43 0.60 6.16
CA ALA A 135 5.29 -0.24 5.83
C ALA A 135 5.76 -1.55 5.20
N ALA A 136 5.06 -2.65 5.48
CA ALA A 136 5.36 -3.98 4.93
C ALA A 136 6.84 -4.41 5.13
N GLY A 137 7.47 -3.98 6.24
CA GLY A 137 8.87 -4.29 6.55
C GLY A 137 9.91 -3.47 5.79
N VAL A 138 9.48 -2.46 5.02
CA VAL A 138 10.35 -1.53 4.29
C VAL A 138 10.26 -0.15 4.91
N SER A 139 11.41 0.52 5.08
CA SER A 139 11.51 1.90 5.54
C SER A 139 12.20 2.75 4.48
N GLY A 140 11.58 3.88 4.11
CA GLY A 140 12.14 4.77 3.11
C GLY A 140 11.19 5.85 2.63
N SER A 141 11.66 6.65 1.67
CA SER A 141 10.87 7.71 1.04
C SER A 141 10.01 7.16 -0.10
N VAL A 142 8.74 7.52 -0.10
CA VAL A 142 7.80 7.13 -1.16
C VAL A 142 8.14 7.89 -2.44
N ARG A 143 8.60 7.17 -3.48
CA ARG A 143 8.91 7.74 -4.80
C ARG A 143 7.69 7.80 -5.71
N GLU A 144 6.93 6.72 -5.77
CA GLU A 144 5.77 6.59 -6.66
C GLU A 144 4.73 5.65 -6.07
N ILE A 145 3.45 6.00 -6.27
CA ILE A 145 2.31 5.14 -5.94
C ILE A 145 1.70 4.70 -7.26
N GLY A 146 2.01 3.47 -7.65
CA GLY A 146 1.48 2.84 -8.86
C GLY A 146 0.18 2.09 -8.62
N LEU A 147 -0.39 1.52 -9.69
CA LEU A 147 -1.66 0.78 -9.61
C LEU A 147 -1.53 -0.53 -8.81
N PHE A 148 -0.40 -1.23 -8.93
CA PHE A 148 -0.17 -2.53 -8.29
C PHE A 148 0.84 -2.46 -7.14
N THR A 149 1.80 -1.55 -7.25
CA THR A 149 2.93 -1.44 -6.34
C THR A 149 3.20 0.02 -6.00
N THR A 150 3.72 0.24 -4.80
CA THR A 150 4.31 1.51 -4.38
C THR A 150 5.82 1.36 -4.37
N THR A 151 6.52 2.33 -4.96
CA THR A 151 7.98 2.39 -4.96
C THR A 151 8.46 3.19 -3.76
N ILE A 152 9.38 2.62 -3.00
CA ILE A 152 10.00 3.22 -1.82
C ILE A 152 11.52 3.18 -2.02
N ASP A 153 12.18 4.32 -1.90
CA ASP A 153 13.62 4.41 -1.87
C ASP A 153 14.09 4.38 -0.42
N THR A 154 14.92 3.41 -0.08
CA THR A 154 15.48 3.27 1.26
C THR A 154 16.53 4.35 1.54
N PHE A 155 16.95 4.47 2.80
CA PHE A 155 17.95 5.47 3.20
C PHE A 155 19.31 5.30 2.47
N ASP A 156 19.67 4.06 2.16
CA ASP A 156 20.87 3.70 1.38
C ASP A 156 20.65 3.74 -0.14
N ASN A 157 19.58 4.43 -0.59
CA ASN A 157 19.24 4.67 -1.99
C ASN A 157 18.97 3.39 -2.79
N VAL A 158 18.35 2.39 -2.16
CA VAL A 158 17.92 1.16 -2.83
C VAL A 158 16.47 1.29 -3.27
N TYR A 159 16.22 1.05 -4.55
CA TYR A 159 14.88 0.98 -5.13
C TYR A 159 14.14 -0.25 -4.60
N THR A 160 13.01 -0.04 -3.95
CA THR A 160 12.18 -1.13 -3.43
C THR A 160 10.76 -1.00 -3.94
N SER A 161 10.28 -2.03 -4.65
CA SER A 161 8.89 -2.09 -5.14
C SER A 161 8.07 -3.00 -4.23
N VAL A 162 7.10 -2.41 -3.55
CA VAL A 162 6.26 -3.10 -2.57
C VAL A 162 4.85 -3.25 -3.12
N PRO A 163 4.24 -4.45 -3.12
CA PRO A 163 2.84 -4.63 -3.51
C PRO A 163 1.91 -3.78 -2.64
N ASN A 164 0.96 -3.07 -3.27
CA ASN A 164 0.05 -2.18 -2.55
C ASN A 164 -0.77 -2.91 -1.47
N SER A 165 -1.18 -4.14 -1.74
CA SER A 165 -1.93 -4.95 -0.77
C SER A 165 -1.10 -5.26 0.48
N ALA A 166 0.21 -5.48 0.35
CA ALA A 166 1.09 -5.71 1.49
C ALA A 166 1.21 -4.45 2.36
N ILE A 167 1.33 -3.28 1.75
CA ILE A 167 1.34 -1.99 2.47
C ILE A 167 0.01 -1.78 3.19
N TRP A 168 -1.11 -1.94 2.48
CA TRP A 168 -2.45 -1.65 3.01
C TRP A 168 -2.84 -2.53 4.20
N THR A 169 -2.38 -3.78 4.22
CA THR A 169 -2.67 -4.73 5.30
C THR A 169 -1.66 -4.67 6.45
N SER A 170 -0.58 -3.93 6.31
CA SER A 170 0.43 -3.72 7.35
C SER A 170 0.16 -2.47 8.19
N THR A 171 0.89 -2.35 9.31
CA THR A 171 0.98 -1.08 10.01
C THR A 171 1.76 -0.09 9.14
N ILE A 172 1.22 1.11 8.95
CA ILE A 172 1.85 2.20 8.23
C ILE A 172 2.31 3.25 9.25
N ILE A 173 3.61 3.47 9.37
CA ILE A 173 4.20 4.55 10.16
C ILE A 173 4.65 5.63 9.19
N ASN A 174 4.07 6.82 9.31
CA ASN A 174 4.43 7.97 8.47
C ASN A 174 5.12 9.02 9.34
N HIS A 175 6.41 9.19 9.12
CA HIS A 175 7.26 10.10 9.89
C HIS A 175 7.13 11.57 9.48
N ALA A 176 6.62 11.82 8.27
CA ALA A 176 6.47 13.18 7.72
C ALA A 176 5.06 13.78 7.96
N ARG A 177 4.08 12.97 8.36
CA ARG A 177 2.65 13.34 8.39
C ARG A 177 2.35 14.60 9.18
N TYR A 178 2.99 14.78 10.33
CA TYR A 178 2.74 15.90 11.23
C TYR A 178 3.64 17.12 10.96
N GLY A 179 4.57 17.03 10.01
CA GLY A 179 5.51 18.10 9.69
C GLY A 179 6.60 18.32 10.74
N THR A 180 6.44 17.81 11.95
CA THR A 180 7.40 17.92 13.05
C THR A 180 7.78 16.57 13.60
N ARG A 181 9.01 16.43 14.12
CA ARG A 181 9.50 15.21 14.76
C ARG A 181 10.12 15.50 16.10
N ARG A 182 9.86 14.61 17.08
CA ARG A 182 10.56 14.56 18.33
C ARG A 182 11.91 13.88 18.16
N MET A 183 12.94 14.49 18.73
CA MET A 183 14.24 13.86 18.93
C MET A 183 14.52 13.68 20.40
N ASP A 184 15.09 12.57 20.76
CA ASP A 184 15.60 12.28 22.09
C ASP A 184 17.12 12.07 21.97
N LEU A 185 17.89 12.96 22.55
CA LEU A 185 19.35 12.91 22.56
C LEU A 185 19.79 12.37 23.92
N ASP A 186 20.22 11.12 23.96
CA ASP A 186 20.57 10.40 25.17
C ASP A 186 22.09 10.43 25.40
N ILE A 187 22.49 10.70 26.63
CA ILE A 187 23.90 10.68 27.05
C ILE A 187 24.04 10.20 28.49
N GLY A 188 25.07 9.41 28.76
CA GLY A 188 25.47 9.04 30.12
C GLY A 188 26.52 10.01 30.65
N ILE A 189 26.24 10.59 31.81
CA ILE A 189 27.19 11.47 32.52
C ILE A 189 27.67 10.81 33.80
N SER A 190 28.80 11.28 34.35
CA SER A 190 29.36 10.76 35.61
C SER A 190 28.37 10.94 36.77
N TYR A 191 28.44 10.03 37.76
CA TYR A 191 27.72 10.17 39.02
C TYR A 191 28.18 11.38 39.84
N ASP A 192 29.40 11.88 39.59
CA ASP A 192 29.96 13.07 40.25
C ASP A 192 29.56 14.36 39.51
N ALA A 193 28.89 14.28 38.37
CA ALA A 193 28.48 15.46 37.60
C ALA A 193 27.31 16.18 38.29
N ASP A 194 27.35 17.52 38.24
CA ASP A 194 26.25 18.36 38.65
C ASP A 194 25.12 18.29 37.59
N LEU A 195 23.90 17.91 38.02
CA LEU A 195 22.75 17.78 37.15
C LEU A 195 22.23 19.12 36.64
N ASP A 196 22.37 20.21 37.41
CA ASP A 196 21.95 21.54 36.99
C ASP A 196 22.88 22.08 35.88
N GLU A 197 24.21 21.83 35.97
CA GLU A 197 25.14 22.12 34.93
C GLU A 197 24.93 21.25 33.68
N ALA A 198 24.54 19.97 33.86
CA ALA A 198 24.19 19.09 32.77
C ALA A 198 22.92 19.56 32.05
N GLU A 199 21.90 20.01 32.79
CA GLU A 199 20.71 20.63 32.21
C GLU A 199 21.09 21.88 31.41
N ALA A 200 21.87 22.78 31.99
CA ALA A 200 22.31 23.99 31.31
C ALA A 200 23.11 23.70 30.03
N ALA A 201 23.94 22.65 30.05
CA ALA A 201 24.69 22.18 28.86
C ALA A 201 23.76 21.70 27.74
N LEU A 202 22.81 20.86 28.08
CA LEU A 202 21.87 20.30 27.09
C LEU A 202 20.87 21.35 26.59
N MET A 203 20.47 22.28 27.43
CA MET A 203 19.61 23.41 27.02
C MET A 203 20.35 24.43 26.14
N GLU A 204 21.67 24.55 26.26
CA GLU A 204 22.48 25.32 25.32
C GLU A 204 22.43 24.72 23.91
N LEU A 205 22.48 23.40 23.77
CA LEU A 205 22.27 22.73 22.48
C LEU A 205 20.87 22.97 21.93
N ALA A 206 19.85 23.02 22.80
CA ALA A 206 18.49 23.30 22.40
C ALA A 206 18.25 24.76 21.95
N ALA A 207 19.23 25.65 22.08
CA ALA A 207 19.17 27.01 21.55
C ALA A 207 19.43 27.10 20.02
N ASP A 208 19.71 25.98 19.33
CA ASP A 208 19.78 25.93 17.88
C ASP A 208 18.47 26.41 17.26
N ALA A 209 18.55 27.28 16.25
CA ALA A 209 17.38 27.90 15.61
C ALA A 209 16.39 26.92 14.97
N ARG A 210 16.82 25.69 14.67
CA ARG A 210 15.99 24.61 14.12
C ARG A 210 15.21 23.86 15.19
N VAL A 211 15.53 24.04 16.47
CA VAL A 211 14.78 23.48 17.59
C VAL A 211 13.52 24.29 17.80
N LEU A 212 12.37 23.60 17.81
CA LEU A 212 11.09 24.26 18.05
C LEU A 212 10.94 24.69 19.51
N THR A 213 10.31 25.83 19.72
CA THR A 213 10.00 26.34 21.06
C THR A 213 8.66 25.81 21.60
N ASP A 214 7.83 25.26 20.72
CA ASP A 214 6.57 24.59 21.07
C ASP A 214 6.46 23.28 20.27
N PRO A 215 6.49 22.11 20.91
CA PRO A 215 6.69 21.89 22.35
C PRO A 215 8.10 22.28 22.85
N GLU A 216 8.16 22.87 24.06
CA GLU A 216 9.39 23.32 24.67
C GLU A 216 10.40 22.18 24.88
N PRO A 217 11.69 22.38 24.60
CA PRO A 217 12.74 21.43 24.89
C PRO A 217 12.81 21.10 26.38
N ARG A 218 13.14 19.85 26.70
CA ARG A 218 13.20 19.37 28.09
C ARG A 218 14.45 18.57 28.37
N PHE A 219 15.07 18.88 29.50
CA PHE A 219 16.03 18.01 30.16
C PHE A 219 15.31 16.94 30.99
N LEU A 220 15.77 15.70 30.91
CA LEU A 220 15.19 14.57 31.63
C LEU A 220 16.31 13.69 32.19
N VAL A 221 16.22 13.30 33.45
CA VAL A 221 16.99 12.18 34.00
C VAL A 221 16.19 10.91 33.69
N VAL A 222 16.74 10.06 32.84
CA VAL A 222 16.05 8.87 32.30
C VAL A 222 16.22 7.68 33.26
N SER A 223 17.46 7.45 33.69
CA SER A 223 17.78 6.33 34.58
C SER A 223 19.16 6.49 35.24
N TYR A 224 19.37 5.77 36.31
CA TYR A 224 20.66 5.59 36.96
C TYR A 224 21.19 4.21 36.53
N GLY A 225 22.23 4.23 35.68
CA GLY A 225 22.85 3.02 35.13
C GLY A 225 24.04 2.54 35.99
N ASP A 226 24.65 1.42 35.56
CA ASP A 226 25.77 0.81 36.31
C ASP A 226 27.00 1.71 36.42
N SER A 227 27.23 2.61 35.47
CA SER A 227 28.42 3.47 35.43
C SER A 227 28.13 4.93 35.10
N ALA A 228 26.88 5.30 34.84
CA ALA A 228 26.47 6.62 34.40
C ALA A 228 25.06 6.97 34.84
N ILE A 229 24.76 8.25 35.02
CA ILE A 229 23.42 8.81 35.04
C ILE A 229 23.02 9.06 33.60
N ASN A 230 21.97 8.41 33.12
CA ASN A 230 21.48 8.62 31.76
C ASN A 230 20.54 9.82 31.75
N VAL A 231 20.94 10.86 31.05
CA VAL A 231 20.17 12.08 30.86
C VAL A 231 19.76 12.21 29.40
N ARG A 232 18.74 12.98 29.13
CA ARG A 232 18.14 13.16 27.82
C ARG A 232 17.77 14.60 27.57
N LEU A 233 18.18 15.12 26.42
CA LEU A 233 17.54 16.29 25.83
C LEU A 233 16.42 15.81 24.90
N ARG A 234 15.18 16.17 25.24
CA ARG A 234 14.02 15.98 24.38
C ARG A 234 13.72 17.30 23.70
N ALA A 235 13.74 17.29 22.38
CA ALA A 235 13.47 18.46 21.55
C ALA A 235 12.57 18.07 20.35
N TYR A 236 12.07 19.08 19.66
CA TYR A 236 11.28 18.91 18.44
C TYR A 236 11.89 19.77 17.35
N ALA A 237 11.80 19.29 16.10
CA ALA A 237 12.24 20.02 14.93
C ALA A 237 11.24 19.82 13.78
N GLU A 238 11.29 20.71 12.78
CA GLU A 238 10.61 20.45 11.51
C GLU A 238 11.15 19.15 10.90
N TYR A 239 10.28 18.44 10.19
CA TYR A 239 10.61 17.15 9.60
C TYR A 239 11.85 17.24 8.68
N ASP A 240 11.93 18.31 7.88
CA ASP A 240 13.01 18.50 6.88
C ASP A 240 14.36 18.76 7.55
N ASP A 241 14.39 19.40 8.72
CA ASP A 241 15.61 19.72 9.47
C ASP A 241 16.03 18.61 10.43
N PHE A 242 15.17 17.62 10.69
CA PHE A 242 15.31 16.65 11.78
C PHE A 242 16.64 15.90 11.75
N PHE A 243 17.03 15.34 10.61
CA PHE A 243 18.23 14.51 10.54
C PHE A 243 19.50 15.34 10.65
N ASP A 244 19.57 16.46 9.95
CA ASP A 244 20.74 17.35 9.98
C ASP A 244 20.93 17.92 11.38
N LEU A 245 19.84 18.39 12.01
CA LEU A 245 19.89 18.88 13.38
C LEU A 245 20.31 17.77 14.36
N TYR A 246 19.75 16.57 14.24
CA TYR A 246 20.10 15.46 15.12
C TYR A 246 21.60 15.12 15.07
N TRP A 247 22.18 15.09 13.89
CA TRP A 247 23.62 14.82 13.73
C TRP A 247 24.49 15.97 14.22
N ASP A 248 24.09 17.21 13.98
CA ASP A 248 24.81 18.39 14.44
C ASP A 248 24.81 18.48 15.96
N LEU A 249 23.67 18.24 16.62
CA LEU A 249 23.57 18.25 18.08
C LEU A 249 24.42 17.13 18.67
N ASN A 250 24.36 15.90 18.13
CA ASN A 250 25.21 14.79 18.57
C ASN A 250 26.71 15.14 18.46
N ARG A 251 27.11 15.77 17.38
CA ARG A 251 28.48 16.19 17.18
C ARG A 251 28.94 17.24 18.18
N SER A 252 28.07 18.19 18.50
CA SER A 252 28.36 19.30 19.40
C SER A 252 28.31 18.91 20.88
N LEU A 253 27.56 17.87 21.20
CA LEU A 253 27.25 17.42 22.56
C LEU A 253 28.50 17.27 23.44
N LYS A 254 29.53 16.57 22.93
CA LYS A 254 30.75 16.35 23.71
C LYS A 254 31.46 17.69 24.07
N GLY A 255 31.52 18.61 23.12
CA GLY A 255 32.21 19.90 23.34
C GLY A 255 31.52 20.76 24.39
N VAL A 256 30.17 20.75 24.41
CA VAL A 256 29.37 21.51 25.38
C VAL A 256 29.53 20.93 26.79
N LEU A 257 29.54 19.58 26.92
CA LEU A 257 29.77 18.91 28.19
C LEU A 257 31.18 19.15 28.71
N ASP A 258 32.19 19.01 27.86
CA ASP A 258 33.61 19.25 28.23
C ASP A 258 33.82 20.70 28.72
N ALA A 259 33.17 21.69 28.06
CA ALA A 259 33.29 23.11 28.45
C ALA A 259 32.73 23.39 29.85
N ARG A 260 31.82 22.56 30.36
CA ARG A 260 31.22 22.64 31.70
C ARG A 260 31.81 21.63 32.68
N GLY A 261 32.88 20.93 32.31
CA GLY A 261 33.54 19.94 33.17
C GLY A 261 32.68 18.70 33.47
N ILE A 262 31.71 18.39 32.60
CA ILE A 262 30.87 17.21 32.73
C ILE A 262 31.52 16.06 32.01
N ASP A 263 31.89 15.02 32.75
CA ASP A 263 32.57 13.85 32.22
C ASP A 263 31.59 12.77 31.73
N ILE A 264 31.93 12.16 30.60
CA ILE A 264 31.26 10.97 30.06
C ILE A 264 32.05 9.76 30.59
N PRO A 265 31.55 9.02 31.56
CA PRO A 265 32.32 8.03 32.28
C PRO A 265 32.63 6.80 31.42
N PHE A 266 33.83 6.28 31.55
CA PHE A 266 34.13 4.91 31.12
C PHE A 266 33.45 3.92 32.07
N PRO A 267 33.30 2.63 31.67
CA PRO A 267 32.78 1.60 32.57
C PRO A 267 33.54 1.60 33.90
N GLN A 268 32.81 1.80 35.00
CA GLN A 268 33.37 1.89 36.35
C GLN A 268 33.35 0.51 37.02
N ARG A 269 34.41 0.21 37.77
CA ARG A 269 34.48 -0.99 38.63
C ARG A 269 35.06 -0.61 39.98
N VAL A 270 34.32 -0.91 41.03
CA VAL A 270 34.81 -0.79 42.40
C VAL A 270 35.59 -2.09 42.75
N VAL A 271 36.91 -1.98 42.90
CA VAL A 271 37.76 -3.10 43.34
C VAL A 271 38.04 -2.92 44.82
N ARG A 272 37.47 -3.79 45.65
CA ARG A 272 37.76 -3.83 47.07
C ARG A 272 38.92 -4.80 47.33
N HIS A 273 40.13 -4.29 47.65
CA HIS A 273 41.20 -5.11 48.09
C HIS A 273 40.95 -5.59 49.54
N VAL A 274 40.58 -6.82 49.74
CA VAL A 274 40.53 -7.42 51.07
C VAL A 274 41.98 -7.83 51.42
N GLY A 275 42.71 -6.86 51.95
CA GLY A 275 44.08 -7.02 52.34
C GLY A 275 44.26 -7.85 53.60
N GLY A 276 45.28 -8.70 53.63
CA GLY A 276 45.78 -9.43 54.75
C GLY A 276 46.13 -10.88 54.48
N GLY A 277 46.98 -11.12 53.47
CA GLY A 277 47.79 -12.32 53.53
C GLY A 277 48.81 -12.19 54.68
N PRO A 278 49.11 -13.23 55.46
CA PRO A 278 50.09 -13.13 56.51
C PRO A 278 51.41 -12.69 55.93
N SER A 279 52.04 -11.67 56.56
CA SER A 279 53.42 -11.33 56.39
C SER A 279 54.24 -12.59 56.66
N LEU A 280 54.79 -13.20 55.63
CA LEU A 280 55.91 -14.10 55.81
C LEU A 280 57.12 -13.25 56.23
N ALA A 281 57.22 -13.02 57.54
CA ALA A 281 58.46 -12.62 58.11
C ALA A 281 59.41 -13.81 58.05
N GLU A 282 60.46 -13.64 57.32
CA GLU A 282 61.85 -13.98 57.20
C GLU A 282 62.23 -14.38 55.80
#